data_fa5b887ed15aed14fe04a8a598a5eafc
#
_entry.id   fa5b887ed15aed14fe04a8a598a5eafc
#
_cell.length_a   1.000
_cell.length_b   1.000
_cell.length_c   1.000
_cell.angle_alpha   90.00
_cell.angle_beta   90.00
_cell.angle_gamma   90.00
#
_symmetry.space_group_name_H-M   'P 1'
#
loop_
_entity.id
_entity.type
_entity.pdbx_description
1 polymer ?
#
loop_
_entity_poly.entity_id
_entity_poly.type
_entity_poly.pdbx_seq_one_letter_code
_entity_poly.pdbx_strand_id
1 'polypeptide(L)'
;ADANHLQIIPSGPGYTTEPNLRMFNSLVHHAKDRLVLCSPYFVPDESLLEAVTTACYRGVDVELYVSAKADQFMVNHAQSSYYQALLEAGVRIYQFPYPFVLHSKFIITDPDDPGRDPLCMFGSSNMDPRSFGLNYESTMLVAKGDLIDQFNQLVSNYRAVCHQLLSLIHI
;
A
#
# COMPACT_ATOMS: atom_id res chain seq x y z
N ALA A 1 -8.55 -26.20 -1.41
CA ALA A 1 -8.33 -24.79 -1.08
C ALA A 1 -8.47 -24.64 0.43
N ASP A 2 -7.47 -24.11 1.10
CA ASP A 2 -7.56 -23.81 2.52
C ASP A 2 -8.54 -22.65 2.73
N ALA A 3 -9.37 -22.74 3.79
CA ALA A 3 -10.33 -21.69 4.09
C ALA A 3 -9.61 -20.38 4.41
N ASN A 4 -10.05 -19.28 3.79
CA ASN A 4 -9.52 -17.95 4.10
C ASN A 4 -10.05 -17.49 5.46
N HIS A 5 -9.16 -16.97 6.30
CA HIS A 5 -9.52 -16.32 7.56
C HIS A 5 -9.59 -14.82 7.32
N LEU A 6 -10.78 -14.28 7.42
CA LEU A 6 -11.09 -12.89 7.06
C LEU A 6 -11.70 -12.14 8.26
N GLN A 7 -11.30 -10.87 8.42
CA GLN A 7 -11.91 -9.95 9.36
C GLN A 7 -12.26 -8.63 8.66
N ILE A 8 -13.51 -8.18 8.81
CA ILE A 8 -13.95 -6.87 8.30
C ILE A 8 -13.54 -5.79 9.29
N ILE A 9 -12.97 -4.71 8.78
CA ILE A 9 -12.55 -3.53 9.53
C ILE A 9 -13.27 -2.31 8.92
N PRO A 10 -14.40 -1.86 9.50
CA PRO A 10 -15.04 -0.64 9.09
C PRO A 10 -14.30 0.59 9.63
N SER A 11 -14.30 1.68 8.88
CA SER A 11 -13.67 2.95 9.25
C SER A 11 -14.49 4.12 8.72
N GLY A 12 -14.31 5.31 9.30
CA GLY A 12 -14.95 6.54 8.82
C GLY A 12 -15.39 7.47 9.93
N PRO A 13 -16.17 8.50 9.61
CA PRO A 13 -16.72 9.44 10.58
C PRO A 13 -17.50 8.71 11.69
N GLY A 14 -17.15 9.00 12.94
CA GLY A 14 -17.71 8.30 14.11
C GLY A 14 -16.83 7.19 14.69
N TYR A 15 -15.82 6.74 13.95
CA TYR A 15 -14.76 5.89 14.49
C TYR A 15 -13.62 6.78 15.00
N THR A 16 -13.55 7.00 16.30
CA THR A 16 -12.59 7.94 16.93
C THR A 16 -11.13 7.48 16.87
N THR A 17 -10.89 6.23 16.44
CA THR A 17 -9.54 5.61 16.48
C THR A 17 -8.88 5.45 15.14
N GLU A 18 -9.50 5.90 14.03
CA GLU A 18 -8.99 5.73 12.67
C GLU A 18 -8.55 4.29 12.37
N PRO A 19 -9.46 3.30 12.42
CA PRO A 19 -9.09 1.87 12.41
C PRO A 19 -8.24 1.47 11.20
N ASN A 20 -8.55 1.99 10.00
CA ASN A 20 -7.79 1.65 8.78
C ASN A 20 -6.35 2.16 8.88
N LEU A 21 -6.12 3.42 9.26
CA LEU A 21 -4.78 3.99 9.38
C LEU A 21 -3.92 3.19 10.38
N ARG A 22 -4.50 2.87 11.55
CA ARG A 22 -3.83 2.08 12.57
C ARG A 22 -3.49 0.67 12.08
N MET A 23 -4.41 0.06 11.32
CA MET A 23 -4.16 -1.27 10.77
C MET A 23 -3.09 -1.22 9.66
N PHE A 24 -3.13 -0.22 8.76
CA PHE A 24 -2.05 -0.02 7.78
C PHE A 24 -0.69 0.10 8.46
N ASN A 25 -0.57 0.97 9.47
CA ASN A 25 0.66 1.12 10.23
C ASN A 25 1.09 -0.18 10.91
N SER A 26 0.15 -0.93 11.48
CA SER A 26 0.43 -2.22 12.12
C SER A 26 0.98 -3.25 11.14
N LEU A 27 0.41 -3.34 9.92
CA LEU A 27 0.92 -4.25 8.88
C LEU A 27 2.32 -3.83 8.41
N VAL A 28 2.56 -2.53 8.24
CA VAL A 28 3.89 -2.02 7.86
C VAL A 28 4.94 -2.41 8.91
N HIS A 29 4.61 -2.28 10.20
CA HIS A 29 5.50 -2.69 11.28
C HIS A 29 5.65 -4.21 11.40
N HIS A 30 4.63 -4.97 11.01
CA HIS A 30 4.66 -6.45 11.00
C HIS A 30 5.63 -7.01 9.96
N ALA A 31 5.75 -6.36 8.79
CA ALA A 31 6.59 -6.81 7.68
C ALA A 31 8.05 -6.98 8.10
N LYS A 32 8.65 -8.13 7.72
CA LYS A 32 10.03 -8.52 8.07
C LYS A 32 10.93 -8.62 6.86
N ASP A 33 10.43 -9.15 5.74
CA ASP A 33 11.23 -9.40 4.54
C ASP A 33 10.72 -8.60 3.34
N ARG A 34 9.40 -8.58 3.09
CA ARG A 34 8.80 -7.90 1.94
C ARG A 34 7.47 -7.24 2.31
N LEU A 35 7.30 -6.00 1.84
CA LEU A 35 6.09 -5.20 2.00
C LEU A 35 5.63 -4.69 0.64
N VAL A 36 4.38 -4.97 0.28
CA VAL A 36 3.76 -4.45 -0.94
C VAL A 36 2.62 -3.51 -0.56
N LEU A 37 2.67 -2.29 -1.05
CA LEU A 37 1.64 -1.27 -0.95
C LEU A 37 1.05 -1.01 -2.33
N CYS A 38 -0.28 -1.03 -2.47
CA CYS A 38 -0.97 -0.70 -3.70
C CYS A 38 -2.11 0.26 -3.43
N SER A 39 -2.08 1.42 -4.06
CA SER A 39 -3.15 2.43 -3.98
C SER A 39 -3.10 3.31 -5.22
N PRO A 40 -4.25 3.75 -5.78
CA PRO A 40 -4.27 4.69 -6.91
C PRO A 40 -3.46 5.96 -6.62
N TYR A 41 -3.55 6.41 -5.37
CA TYR A 41 -2.82 7.55 -4.83
C TYR A 41 -2.11 7.14 -3.55
N PHE A 42 -0.95 7.71 -3.30
CA PHE A 42 -0.25 7.55 -2.04
C PHE A 42 0.07 8.94 -1.47
N VAL A 43 -0.77 9.36 -0.55
CA VAL A 43 -0.63 10.62 0.20
C VAL A 43 -0.67 10.26 1.68
N PRO A 44 0.43 9.70 2.23
CA PRO A 44 0.46 9.24 3.60
C PRO A 44 0.37 10.41 4.58
N ASP A 45 -0.17 10.15 5.76
CA ASP A 45 0.10 10.99 6.91
C ASP A 45 1.53 10.76 7.41
N GLU A 46 1.97 11.57 8.37
CA GLU A 46 3.32 11.48 8.93
C GLU A 46 3.61 10.09 9.52
N SER A 47 2.64 9.49 10.21
CA SER A 47 2.81 8.18 10.86
C SER A 47 3.02 7.05 9.85
N LEU A 48 2.27 7.04 8.76
CA LEU A 48 2.40 6.02 7.71
C LEU A 48 3.68 6.22 6.90
N LEU A 49 4.06 7.48 6.60
CA LEU A 49 5.31 7.78 5.92
C LEU A 49 6.51 7.32 6.74
N GLU A 50 6.52 7.63 8.04
CA GLU A 50 7.57 7.19 8.97
C GLU A 50 7.62 5.66 9.07
N ALA A 51 6.49 4.98 9.19
CA ALA A 51 6.43 3.53 9.25
C ALA A 51 7.02 2.88 7.99
N VAL A 52 6.66 3.37 6.80
CA VAL A 52 7.13 2.83 5.50
C VAL A 52 8.63 3.06 5.33
N THR A 53 9.14 4.25 5.59
CA THR A 53 10.59 4.54 5.50
C THR A 53 11.38 3.76 6.53
N THR A 54 10.87 3.60 7.74
CA THR A 54 11.48 2.77 8.79
C THR A 54 11.51 1.29 8.39
N ALA A 55 10.49 0.77 7.70
CA ALA A 55 10.53 -0.59 7.15
C ALA A 55 11.73 -0.79 6.21
N CYS A 56 12.00 0.17 5.31
CA CYS A 56 13.19 0.14 4.46
C CYS A 56 14.49 0.12 5.29
N TYR A 57 14.58 0.97 6.33
CA TYR A 57 15.77 1.02 7.19
C TYR A 57 15.97 -0.25 8.02
N ARG A 58 14.89 -1.02 8.29
CA ARG A 58 14.98 -2.37 8.86
C ARG A 58 15.46 -3.43 7.88
N GLY A 59 15.60 -3.10 6.59
CA GLY A 59 15.99 -4.03 5.54
C GLY A 59 14.81 -4.74 4.85
N VAL A 60 13.58 -4.29 5.08
CA VAL A 60 12.40 -4.81 4.37
C VAL A 60 12.42 -4.32 2.92
N ASP A 61 12.18 -5.21 1.97
CA ASP A 61 12.00 -4.88 0.57
C ASP A 61 10.61 -4.27 0.36
N VAL A 62 10.54 -2.96 0.19
CA VAL A 62 9.29 -2.22 0.10
C VAL A 62 8.97 -1.83 -1.34
N GLU A 63 7.79 -2.24 -1.81
CA GLU A 63 7.24 -1.93 -3.13
C GLU A 63 5.97 -1.10 -2.99
N LEU A 64 5.88 -0.02 -3.76
CA LEU A 64 4.70 0.83 -3.86
C LEU A 64 4.19 0.87 -5.30
N TYR A 65 2.95 0.45 -5.51
CA TYR A 65 2.25 0.49 -6.79
C TYR A 65 1.22 1.62 -6.79
N VAL A 66 1.34 2.53 -7.76
CA VAL A 66 0.46 3.71 -7.91
C VAL A 66 0.05 3.91 -9.36
N SER A 67 -0.98 4.71 -9.63
CA SER A 67 -1.31 5.17 -10.98
C SER A 67 -0.28 6.17 -11.49
N ALA A 68 0.13 6.05 -12.75
CA ALA A 68 0.95 7.09 -13.41
C ALA A 68 0.16 8.40 -13.62
N LYS A 69 -1.17 8.29 -13.76
CA LYS A 69 -2.08 9.44 -13.81
C LYS A 69 -2.82 9.55 -12.48
N ALA A 70 -2.24 10.28 -11.56
CA ALA A 70 -3.02 10.86 -10.46
C ALA A 70 -3.70 12.13 -10.99
N ASP A 71 -4.94 12.39 -10.56
CA ASP A 71 -5.69 13.59 -10.99
C ASP A 71 -4.85 14.86 -10.83
N GLN A 72 -4.64 15.53 -11.96
CA GLN A 72 -3.48 16.38 -12.29
C GLN A 72 -3.26 17.62 -11.43
N PHE A 73 -4.16 18.04 -10.55
CA PHE A 73 -4.05 19.38 -9.98
C PHE A 73 -3.63 19.48 -8.52
N MET A 74 -3.99 18.55 -7.66
CA MET A 74 -3.61 18.60 -6.23
C MET A 74 -2.53 17.61 -5.83
N VAL A 75 -2.32 16.61 -6.64
CA VAL A 75 -1.47 15.45 -6.30
C VAL A 75 0.00 15.69 -6.73
N ASN A 76 0.24 16.45 -7.79
CA ASN A 76 1.59 16.61 -8.35
C ASN A 76 2.60 17.31 -7.41
N HIS A 77 2.17 18.26 -6.59
CA HIS A 77 3.09 18.95 -5.67
C HIS A 77 3.29 18.21 -4.34
N ALA A 78 2.24 17.61 -3.80
CA ALA A 78 2.35 16.84 -2.56
C ALA A 78 3.03 15.48 -2.81
N GLN A 79 2.67 14.77 -3.87
CA GLN A 79 3.27 13.47 -4.20
C GLN A 79 4.76 13.57 -4.50
N SER A 80 5.24 14.63 -5.16
CA SER A 80 6.66 14.73 -5.48
C SER A 80 7.54 14.76 -4.25
N SER A 81 7.13 15.44 -3.17
CA SER A 81 7.89 15.49 -1.92
C SER A 81 7.89 14.14 -1.19
N TYR A 82 6.76 13.43 -1.17
CA TYR A 82 6.68 12.09 -0.56
C TYR A 82 7.46 11.06 -1.38
N TYR A 83 7.38 11.10 -2.71
CA TYR A 83 8.12 10.17 -3.56
C TYR A 83 9.62 10.32 -3.40
N GLN A 84 10.13 11.54 -3.27
CA GLN A 84 11.55 11.74 -3.02
C GLN A 84 11.97 11.07 -1.72
N ALA A 85 11.27 11.32 -0.62
CA ALA A 85 11.57 10.72 0.68
C ALA A 85 11.49 9.17 0.64
N LEU A 86 10.50 8.62 -0.07
CA LEU A 86 10.34 7.18 -0.25
C LEU A 86 11.49 6.58 -1.08
N LEU A 87 11.86 7.21 -2.20
CA LEU A 87 12.98 6.74 -3.04
C LEU A 87 14.31 6.81 -2.30
N GLU A 88 14.56 7.90 -1.55
CA GLU A 88 15.77 8.06 -0.73
C GLU A 88 15.86 7.01 0.38
N ALA A 89 14.72 6.58 0.96
CA ALA A 89 14.67 5.51 1.94
C ALA A 89 14.89 4.11 1.32
N GLY A 90 14.69 3.96 0.02
CA GLY A 90 14.87 2.71 -0.71
C GLY A 90 13.57 2.03 -1.16
N VAL A 91 12.42 2.71 -1.09
CA VAL A 91 11.16 2.20 -1.62
C VAL A 91 11.24 2.10 -3.15
N ARG A 92 10.85 0.96 -3.69
CA ARG A 92 10.68 0.78 -5.14
C ARG A 92 9.28 1.20 -5.54
N ILE A 93 9.16 2.30 -6.29
CA ILE A 93 7.89 2.84 -6.76
C ILE A 93 7.63 2.37 -8.18
N TYR A 94 6.46 1.76 -8.40
CA TYR A 94 5.99 1.26 -9.69
C TYR A 94 4.74 2.04 -10.12
N GLN A 95 4.80 2.60 -11.32
CA GLN A 95 3.70 3.37 -11.90
C GLN A 95 2.94 2.55 -12.93
N PHE A 96 1.65 2.37 -12.72
CA PHE A 96 0.76 1.69 -13.66
C PHE A 96 0.50 2.62 -14.86
N PRO A 97 0.73 2.15 -16.11
CA PRO A 97 0.83 3.03 -17.27
C PRO A 97 -0.50 3.61 -17.71
N TYR A 98 -0.46 4.84 -18.20
CA TYR A 98 -1.58 5.46 -18.93
C TYR A 98 -1.85 4.65 -20.23
N PRO A 99 -3.11 4.51 -20.74
CA PRO A 99 -4.33 5.17 -20.24
C PRO A 99 -5.08 4.39 -19.14
N PHE A 100 -4.53 3.31 -18.68
CA PHE A 100 -5.18 2.48 -17.66
C PHE A 100 -5.12 3.14 -16.28
N VAL A 101 -6.16 2.93 -15.49
CA VAL A 101 -6.24 3.43 -14.12
C VAL A 101 -6.12 2.27 -13.14
N LEU A 102 -5.07 2.29 -12.33
CA LEU A 102 -4.99 1.42 -11.18
C LEU A 102 -6.03 1.87 -10.14
N HIS A 103 -6.92 0.97 -9.72
CA HIS A 103 -7.93 1.29 -8.71
C HIS A 103 -7.93 0.32 -7.52
N SER A 104 -7.04 -0.64 -7.51
CA SER A 104 -6.84 -1.57 -6.38
C SER A 104 -6.24 -0.86 -5.18
N LYS A 105 -6.66 -1.28 -3.97
CA LYS A 105 -6.14 -0.79 -2.69
C LYS A 105 -5.88 -1.99 -1.82
N PHE A 106 -4.62 -2.28 -1.56
CA PHE A 106 -4.23 -3.37 -0.68
C PHE A 106 -2.81 -3.21 -0.14
N ILE A 107 -2.53 -3.94 0.92
CA ILE A 107 -1.20 -4.11 1.50
C ILE A 107 -0.97 -5.59 1.74
N ILE A 108 0.24 -6.07 1.47
CA ILE A 108 0.64 -7.45 1.75
C ILE A 108 1.99 -7.44 2.47
N THR A 109 2.11 -8.27 3.49
CA THR A 109 3.36 -8.47 4.22
C THR A 109 3.86 -9.91 4.02
N ASP A 110 5.13 -10.05 3.70
CA ASP A 110 5.90 -11.30 3.64
C ASP A 110 5.21 -12.47 2.88
N PRO A 111 4.65 -12.22 1.67
CA PRO A 111 3.83 -13.21 0.96
C PRO A 111 4.63 -14.42 0.45
N ASP A 112 5.95 -14.33 0.42
CA ASP A 112 6.83 -15.35 -0.16
C ASP A 112 7.29 -16.38 0.88
N ASP A 113 7.05 -16.15 2.17
CA ASP A 113 7.43 -17.05 3.26
C ASP A 113 6.25 -17.31 4.24
N PRO A 114 5.60 -18.47 4.15
CA PRO A 114 4.52 -18.82 5.10
C PRO A 114 4.96 -18.84 6.56
N GLY A 115 6.24 -19.03 6.84
CA GLY A 115 6.80 -19.01 8.19
C GLY A 115 6.88 -17.61 8.81
N ARG A 116 6.61 -16.57 8.03
CA ARG A 116 6.58 -15.16 8.48
C ARG A 116 5.19 -14.66 8.86
N ASP A 117 4.18 -15.55 8.84
CA ASP A 117 2.78 -15.19 9.08
C ASP A 117 2.29 -14.07 8.14
N PRO A 118 2.25 -14.33 6.83
CA PRO A 118 1.86 -13.33 5.86
C PRO A 118 0.46 -12.79 6.11
N LEU A 119 0.29 -11.49 5.94
CA LEU A 119 -0.99 -10.79 6.06
C LEU A 119 -1.31 -10.03 4.80
N CYS A 120 -2.59 -9.95 4.46
CA CYS A 120 -3.07 -9.06 3.41
C CYS A 120 -4.25 -8.24 3.94
N MET A 121 -4.31 -6.98 3.56
CA MET A 121 -5.46 -6.12 3.82
C MET A 121 -5.86 -5.44 2.52
N PHE A 122 -7.14 -5.51 2.16
CA PHE A 122 -7.66 -4.91 0.93
C PHE A 122 -9.08 -4.36 1.15
N GLY A 123 -9.49 -3.41 0.32
CA GLY A 123 -10.83 -2.84 0.42
C GLY A 123 -11.01 -1.53 -0.33
N SER A 124 -11.90 -0.68 0.19
CA SER A 124 -12.23 0.59 -0.45
C SER A 124 -11.27 1.75 -0.09
N SER A 125 -10.51 1.62 1.00
CA SER A 125 -9.67 2.69 1.54
C SER A 125 -8.42 2.93 0.70
N ASN A 126 -8.30 4.13 0.12
CA ASN A 126 -7.02 4.61 -0.40
C ASN A 126 -6.04 4.91 0.76
N MET A 127 -4.77 5.01 0.42
CA MET A 127 -3.74 5.45 1.37
C MET A 127 -3.63 6.98 1.34
N ASP A 128 -4.68 7.65 1.80
CA ASP A 128 -4.80 9.10 1.87
C ASP A 128 -5.63 9.56 3.10
N PRO A 129 -5.48 10.83 3.54
CA PRO A 129 -6.16 11.34 4.74
C PRO A 129 -7.70 11.34 4.65
N ARG A 130 -8.28 11.43 3.44
CA ARG A 130 -9.74 11.40 3.25
C ARG A 130 -10.28 10.00 3.53
N SER A 131 -9.60 8.97 3.02
CA SER A 131 -9.98 7.59 3.27
C SER A 131 -9.73 7.17 4.72
N PHE A 132 -8.75 7.77 5.40
CA PHE A 132 -8.47 7.43 6.79
C PHE A 132 -9.45 8.03 7.79
N GLY A 133 -9.93 9.26 7.57
CA GLY A 133 -10.73 9.97 8.57
C GLY A 133 -12.08 10.53 8.10
N LEU A 134 -12.27 10.77 6.81
CA LEU A 134 -13.42 11.50 6.30
C LEU A 134 -14.45 10.64 5.56
N ASN A 135 -14.02 9.56 4.92
CA ASN A 135 -14.90 8.67 4.18
C ASN A 135 -15.27 7.44 5.02
N TYR A 136 -16.50 6.93 4.81
CA TYR A 136 -16.81 5.57 5.27
C TYR A 136 -16.13 4.56 4.35
N GLU A 137 -15.31 3.71 4.95
CA GLU A 137 -14.54 2.69 4.24
C GLU A 137 -14.77 1.32 4.85
N SER A 138 -14.65 0.31 4.02
CA SER A 138 -14.71 -1.09 4.44
C SER A 138 -13.48 -1.83 3.93
N THR A 139 -12.75 -2.43 4.85
CA THR A 139 -11.50 -3.12 4.57
C THR A 139 -11.54 -4.52 5.14
N MET A 140 -10.93 -5.47 4.44
CA MET A 140 -10.77 -6.85 4.89
C MET A 140 -9.31 -7.13 5.24
N LEU A 141 -9.08 -7.65 6.43
CA LEU A 141 -7.82 -8.28 6.82
C LEU A 141 -7.90 -9.77 6.53
N VAL A 142 -6.90 -10.31 5.85
CA VAL A 142 -6.70 -11.74 5.56
C VAL A 142 -5.50 -12.21 6.35
N ALA A 143 -5.69 -13.15 7.27
CA ALA A 143 -4.63 -13.70 8.10
C ALA A 143 -4.21 -15.13 7.68
N LYS A 144 -4.97 -15.78 6.81
CA LYS A 144 -4.68 -17.14 6.33
C LYS A 144 -5.51 -17.44 5.09
N GLY A 145 -4.98 -18.29 4.22
CA GLY A 145 -5.68 -18.86 3.07
C GLY A 145 -5.02 -18.44 1.74
N ASP A 146 -5.61 -18.90 0.64
CA ASP A 146 -5.06 -18.75 -0.72
C ASP A 146 -5.23 -17.34 -1.31
N LEU A 147 -6.04 -16.46 -0.68
CA LEU A 147 -6.18 -15.06 -1.12
C LEU A 147 -4.85 -14.29 -1.09
N ILE A 148 -3.97 -14.58 -0.12
CA ILE A 148 -2.66 -13.93 -0.03
C ILE A 148 -1.83 -14.26 -1.26
N ASP A 149 -1.81 -15.54 -1.67
CA ASP A 149 -1.11 -15.99 -2.87
C ASP A 149 -1.69 -15.37 -4.14
N GLN A 150 -3.02 -15.23 -4.21
CA GLN A 150 -3.70 -14.59 -5.34
C GLN A 150 -3.34 -13.09 -5.45
N PHE A 151 -3.27 -12.38 -4.33
CA PHE A 151 -2.79 -10.99 -4.32
C PHE A 151 -1.31 -10.90 -4.70
N ASN A 152 -0.47 -11.81 -4.23
CA ASN A 152 0.94 -11.86 -4.62
C ASN A 152 1.12 -12.12 -6.12
N GLN A 153 0.30 -13.00 -6.70
CA GLN A 153 0.26 -13.21 -8.15
C GLN A 153 -0.20 -11.95 -8.89
N LEU A 154 -1.20 -11.22 -8.36
CA LEU A 154 -1.65 -9.93 -8.92
C LEU A 154 -0.52 -8.90 -8.94
N VAL A 155 0.29 -8.83 -7.87
CA VAL A 155 1.48 -7.96 -7.81
C VAL A 155 2.48 -8.32 -8.90
N SER A 156 2.72 -9.61 -9.14
CA SER A 156 3.60 -10.07 -10.22
C SER A 156 3.11 -9.63 -11.60
N ASN A 157 1.79 -9.69 -11.82
CA ASN A 157 1.17 -9.21 -13.06
C ASN A 157 1.29 -7.69 -13.21
N TYR A 158 1.10 -6.93 -12.12
CA TYR A 158 1.29 -5.47 -12.13
C TYR A 158 2.74 -5.10 -12.42
N ARG A 159 3.69 -5.78 -11.79
CA ARG A 159 5.13 -5.54 -12.01
C ARG A 159 5.52 -5.72 -13.48
N ALA A 160 4.92 -6.69 -14.18
CA ALA A 160 5.22 -6.96 -15.58
C ALA A 160 4.79 -5.81 -16.53
N VAL A 161 3.84 -4.96 -16.14
CA VAL A 161 3.29 -3.87 -16.96
C VAL A 161 3.62 -2.47 -16.42
N CYS A 162 4.01 -2.35 -15.16
CA CYS A 162 4.36 -1.08 -14.54
C CYS A 162 5.75 -0.59 -14.96
N HIS A 163 5.95 0.73 -14.89
CA HIS A 163 7.26 1.36 -15.01
C HIS A 163 7.80 1.69 -13.63
N GLN A 164 9.04 1.30 -13.35
CA GLN A 164 9.70 1.68 -12.11
C GLN A 164 10.19 3.12 -12.17
N LEU A 165 9.80 3.92 -11.16
CA LEU A 165 10.30 5.27 -11.00
C LEU A 165 11.70 5.22 -10.37
N LEU A 166 12.72 5.64 -11.13
CA LEU A 166 14.11 5.60 -10.67
C LEU A 166 14.60 6.92 -10.07
N SER A 167 13.97 8.05 -10.46
CA SER A 167 14.36 9.40 -10.04
C SER A 167 13.25 10.40 -10.37
N LEU A 168 13.15 11.48 -9.60
CA LEU A 168 12.25 12.60 -9.88
C LEU A 168 12.86 13.66 -10.85
N ILE A 169 14.09 13.45 -11.32
CA ILE A 169 14.82 14.44 -12.14
C ILE A 169 14.21 14.59 -13.56
N HIS A 170 13.25 13.75 -13.94
CA HIS A 170 12.64 13.72 -15.27
C HIS A 170 11.10 13.83 -15.26
N ILE A 171 10.51 14.46 -14.26
CA ILE A 171 9.07 14.78 -14.25
C ILE A 171 8.86 16.28 -14.51
#